data_cc4191251544235fd4db504e5f0d0f8c
#
_entry.id   cc4191251544235fd4db504e5f0d0f8c
#
_cell.length_a   1.000
_cell.length_b   1.000
_cell.length_c   1.000
_cell.angle_alpha   90.00
_cell.angle_beta   90.00
_cell.angle_gamma   90.00
#
_symmetry.space_group_name_H-M   'P 1'
#
loop_
_entity.id
_entity.type
_entity.pdbx_description
1 polymer ?
#
loop_
_entity_poly.entity_id
_entity_poly.type
_entity_poly.pdbx_seq_one_letter_code
_entity_poly.pdbx_strand_id
1 'polypeptide(L)'
;FDESIKNFEKAEKINDDPYTKSVTNEAAAILTNDNIRPYRARPFEILTMYEFQILNYLAKMDLDGALVEVKRSQIAMNRLYQKDADKVNDNGFLRYLSALVYDLEGEQDDAAIAYYKAVKAYDESKMGLPNEVFEFVTESLRRMDREDDIRALKKKELASTPKATAVQEMGQEI
;
A
#
# COMPACT_ATOMS: atom_id res chain seq x y z
N PHE A 1 12.69 -16.89 4.85
CA PHE A 1 12.64 -15.45 4.53
C PHE A 1 13.84 -15.01 3.69
N ASP A 2 15.11 -15.41 4.01
CA ASP A 2 16.32 -14.97 3.31
C ASP A 2 16.29 -15.26 1.80
N GLU A 3 15.82 -16.43 1.40
CA GLU A 3 15.67 -16.77 -0.01
C GLU A 3 14.59 -15.90 -0.70
N SER A 4 13.49 -15.62 -0.01
CA SER A 4 12.43 -14.72 -0.48
C SER A 4 12.99 -13.31 -0.70
N ILE A 5 13.67 -12.75 0.28
CA ILE A 5 14.32 -11.43 0.19
C ILE A 5 15.24 -11.38 -1.03
N LYS A 6 16.17 -12.34 -1.14
CA LYS A 6 17.12 -12.42 -2.25
C LYS A 6 16.44 -12.51 -3.63
N ASN A 7 15.32 -13.21 -3.74
CA ASN A 7 14.59 -13.32 -4.99
C ASN A 7 13.86 -12.03 -5.36
N PHE A 8 13.28 -11.32 -4.37
CA PHE A 8 12.66 -10.02 -4.60
C PHE A 8 13.69 -8.94 -4.95
N GLU A 9 14.86 -8.92 -4.31
CA GLU A 9 15.97 -8.02 -4.70
C GLU A 9 16.42 -8.23 -6.15
N LYS A 10 16.45 -9.47 -6.61
CA LYS A 10 16.75 -9.76 -8.03
C LYS A 10 15.65 -9.25 -8.95
N ALA A 11 14.38 -9.47 -8.58
CA ALA A 11 13.24 -9.00 -9.35
C ALA A 11 13.23 -7.47 -9.47
N GLU A 12 13.51 -6.77 -8.37
CA GLU A 12 13.62 -5.30 -8.35
C GLU A 12 14.73 -4.81 -9.30
N LYS A 13 15.93 -5.42 -9.23
CA LYS A 13 17.05 -5.07 -10.11
C LYS A 13 16.69 -5.24 -11.58
N ILE A 14 16.03 -6.34 -11.93
CA ILE A 14 15.58 -6.60 -13.32
C ILE A 14 14.56 -5.56 -13.75
N ASN A 15 13.60 -5.21 -12.87
CA ASN A 15 12.57 -4.23 -13.18
C ASN A 15 13.14 -2.81 -13.34
N ASP A 16 14.19 -2.48 -12.59
CA ASP A 16 14.86 -1.15 -12.63
C ASP A 16 15.94 -1.02 -13.67
N ASP A 17 16.39 -2.12 -14.30
CA ASP A 17 17.44 -2.10 -15.30
C ASP A 17 17.07 -1.19 -16.49
N PRO A 18 17.90 -0.17 -16.81
CA PRO A 18 17.70 0.69 -17.97
C PRO A 18 17.69 -0.09 -19.31
N TYR A 19 18.40 -1.21 -19.38
CA TYR A 19 18.41 -2.05 -20.59
C TYR A 19 17.05 -2.69 -20.85
N THR A 20 16.37 -3.19 -19.80
CA THR A 20 15.00 -3.69 -19.91
C THR A 20 14.01 -2.57 -20.26
N LYS A 21 14.33 -1.32 -19.90
CA LYS A 21 13.57 -0.11 -20.26
C LYS A 21 13.86 0.36 -21.69
N SER A 22 15.07 0.13 -22.19
CA SER A 22 15.55 0.61 -23.51
C SER A 22 15.18 -0.34 -24.68
N VAL A 23 15.11 -1.63 -24.45
CA VAL A 23 14.74 -2.63 -25.48
C VAL A 23 13.26 -2.53 -25.92
N THR A 24 12.52 -1.60 -25.38
CA THR A 24 11.22 -1.19 -25.92
C THR A 24 11.32 -0.24 -27.12
N ASN A 25 12.42 -0.21 -27.82
CA ASN A 25 12.39 0.34 -29.17
C ASN A 25 11.50 -0.57 -30.02
N GLU A 26 10.32 -0.07 -30.37
CA GLU A 26 9.32 -0.75 -31.19
C GLU A 26 9.92 -1.36 -32.47
N ALA A 27 11.02 -0.82 -32.97
CA ALA A 27 11.75 -1.33 -34.11
C ALA A 27 12.40 -2.71 -33.87
N ALA A 28 12.84 -3.04 -32.68
CA ALA A 28 13.39 -4.36 -32.35
C ALA A 28 12.29 -5.40 -32.13
N ALA A 29 11.11 -4.98 -31.69
CA ALA A 29 9.95 -5.84 -31.49
C ALA A 29 9.32 -6.32 -32.82
N ILE A 30 9.50 -5.60 -33.90
CA ILE A 30 8.97 -5.95 -35.23
C ILE A 30 9.80 -7.07 -35.89
N LEU A 31 11.07 -7.24 -35.52
CA LEU A 31 12.01 -8.18 -36.15
C LEU A 31 12.22 -9.48 -35.37
N THR A 32 11.70 -9.59 -34.16
CA THR A 32 11.91 -10.76 -33.29
C THR A 32 10.61 -11.18 -32.61
N ASN A 33 10.38 -12.49 -32.68
CA ASN A 33 9.27 -13.24 -32.09
C ASN A 33 8.80 -12.64 -30.76
N ASP A 34 7.49 -12.49 -30.56
CA ASP A 34 6.82 -11.95 -29.33
C ASP A 34 7.30 -12.59 -28.00
N ASN A 35 7.96 -13.73 -28.04
CA ASN A 35 8.53 -14.44 -26.90
C ASN A 35 9.81 -13.81 -26.32
N ILE A 36 10.34 -12.72 -26.90
CA ILE A 36 11.60 -12.08 -26.47
C ILE A 36 11.34 -10.75 -25.72
N ARG A 37 10.10 -10.34 -25.58
CA ARG A 37 9.79 -9.13 -24.80
C ARG A 37 10.09 -9.37 -23.33
N PRO A 38 11.01 -8.60 -22.70
CA PRO A 38 11.24 -8.73 -21.27
C PRO A 38 9.95 -8.41 -20.52
N TYR A 39 9.62 -9.27 -19.55
CA TYR A 39 8.47 -9.04 -18.68
C TYR A 39 8.62 -7.71 -17.96
N ARG A 40 7.57 -6.90 -17.97
CA ARG A 40 7.49 -5.66 -17.20
C ARG A 40 6.45 -5.82 -16.11
N ALA A 41 6.90 -5.68 -14.88
CA ALA A 41 6.00 -5.72 -13.74
C ALA A 41 4.97 -4.57 -13.83
N ARG A 42 3.73 -4.90 -13.54
CA ARG A 42 2.63 -3.94 -13.45
C ARG A 42 2.75 -3.15 -12.15
N PRO A 43 2.17 -1.93 -12.06
CA PRO A 43 2.24 -1.13 -10.85
C PRO A 43 1.88 -1.89 -9.56
N PHE A 44 0.79 -2.66 -9.59
CA PHE A 44 0.37 -3.43 -8.40
C PHE A 44 1.39 -4.54 -8.04
N GLU A 45 2.03 -5.18 -9.00
CA GLU A 45 3.04 -6.23 -8.75
C GLU A 45 4.28 -5.65 -8.08
N ILE A 46 4.68 -4.42 -8.49
CA ILE A 46 5.79 -3.71 -7.88
C ILE A 46 5.46 -3.36 -6.42
N LEU A 47 4.25 -2.86 -6.15
CA LEU A 47 3.85 -2.50 -4.79
C LEU A 47 3.71 -3.75 -3.91
N THR A 48 3.12 -4.83 -4.43
CA THR A 48 3.01 -6.11 -3.71
C THR A 48 4.39 -6.73 -3.40
N MET A 49 5.38 -6.55 -4.28
CA MET A 49 6.76 -6.96 -3.99
C MET A 49 7.29 -6.28 -2.72
N TYR A 50 7.09 -4.97 -2.57
CA TYR A 50 7.50 -4.26 -1.36
C TYR A 50 6.71 -4.69 -0.12
N GLU A 51 5.41 -5.00 -0.24
CA GLU A 51 4.63 -5.57 0.87
C GLU A 51 5.30 -6.84 1.41
N PHE A 52 5.63 -7.78 0.51
CA PHE A 52 6.31 -9.01 0.92
C PHE A 52 7.72 -8.79 1.45
N GLN A 53 8.47 -7.81 0.93
CA GLN A 53 9.78 -7.46 1.45
C GLN A 53 9.67 -6.94 2.89
N ILE A 54 8.77 -5.99 3.15
CA ILE A 54 8.52 -5.46 4.50
C ILE A 54 8.10 -6.59 5.45
N LEU A 55 7.17 -7.46 5.03
CA LEU A 55 6.73 -8.61 5.83
C LEU A 55 7.86 -9.60 6.11
N ASN A 56 8.76 -9.85 5.16
CA ASN A 56 9.91 -10.72 5.37
C ASN A 56 10.84 -10.16 6.45
N TYR A 57 11.15 -8.87 6.42
CA TYR A 57 12.00 -8.22 7.41
C TYR A 57 11.33 -8.14 8.78
N LEU A 58 10.03 -7.83 8.85
CA LEU A 58 9.26 -7.87 10.10
C LEU A 58 9.25 -9.27 10.70
N ALA A 59 9.06 -10.32 9.89
CA ALA A 59 9.08 -11.72 10.37
C ALA A 59 10.47 -12.15 10.89
N LYS A 60 11.54 -11.48 10.44
CA LYS A 60 12.91 -11.66 10.95
C LYS A 60 13.21 -10.78 12.15
N MET A 61 12.27 -9.93 12.58
CA MET A 61 12.51 -8.90 13.60
C MET A 61 13.63 -7.90 13.22
N ASP A 62 13.83 -7.70 11.92
CA ASP A 62 14.82 -6.78 11.35
C ASP A 62 14.07 -5.48 10.96
N LEU A 63 13.94 -4.58 11.92
CA LEU A 63 13.21 -3.33 11.75
C LEU A 63 13.94 -2.37 10.81
N ASP A 64 15.26 -2.28 10.91
CA ASP A 64 16.09 -1.46 10.00
C ASP A 64 15.90 -1.88 8.55
N GLY A 65 15.92 -3.19 8.27
CA GLY A 65 15.65 -3.74 6.95
C GLY A 65 14.22 -3.43 6.48
N ALA A 66 13.23 -3.56 7.36
CA ALA A 66 11.84 -3.21 7.05
C ALA A 66 11.70 -1.72 6.72
N LEU A 67 12.35 -0.83 7.47
CA LEU A 67 12.33 0.62 7.25
C LEU A 67 12.96 1.00 5.90
N VAL A 68 14.04 0.33 5.50
CA VAL A 68 14.64 0.51 4.17
C VAL A 68 13.62 0.19 3.07
N GLU A 69 12.91 -0.93 3.19
CA GLU A 69 11.92 -1.32 2.19
C GLU A 69 10.70 -0.39 2.18
N VAL A 70 10.28 0.15 3.34
CA VAL A 70 9.26 1.20 3.43
C VAL A 70 9.69 2.44 2.63
N LYS A 71 10.90 2.94 2.82
CA LYS A 71 11.43 4.11 2.10
C LYS A 71 11.53 3.85 0.59
N ARG A 72 11.96 2.66 0.19
CA ARG A 72 12.02 2.23 -1.23
C ARG A 72 10.62 2.16 -1.85
N SER A 73 9.65 1.60 -1.14
CA SER A 73 8.27 1.52 -1.60
C SER A 73 7.65 2.89 -1.86
N GLN A 74 7.94 3.88 -1.02
CA GLN A 74 7.48 5.26 -1.20
C GLN A 74 8.07 5.90 -2.46
N ILE A 75 9.36 5.68 -2.72
CA ILE A 75 10.02 6.15 -3.93
C ILE A 75 9.38 5.49 -5.17
N ALA A 76 9.16 4.17 -5.13
CA ALA A 76 8.53 3.44 -6.21
C ALA A 76 7.10 3.93 -6.47
N MET A 77 6.31 4.12 -5.42
CA MET A 77 4.95 4.65 -5.49
C MET A 77 4.93 6.03 -6.14
N ASN A 78 5.78 6.95 -5.70
CA ASN A 78 5.89 8.29 -6.28
C ASN A 78 6.25 8.24 -7.77
N ARG A 79 7.17 7.38 -8.18
CA ARG A 79 7.52 7.19 -9.60
C ARG A 79 6.34 6.67 -10.43
N LEU A 80 5.58 5.73 -9.88
CA LEU A 80 4.40 5.17 -10.54
C LEU A 80 3.31 6.23 -10.72
N TYR A 81 3.03 7.04 -9.69
CA TYR A 81 2.09 8.15 -9.77
C TYR A 81 2.50 9.21 -10.78
N GLN A 82 3.78 9.59 -10.82
CA GLN A 82 4.28 10.57 -11.81
C GLN A 82 4.14 10.07 -13.25
N LYS A 83 4.21 8.75 -13.45
CA LYS A 83 4.18 8.17 -14.77
C LYS A 83 2.75 7.98 -15.30
N ASP A 84 1.82 7.61 -14.45
CA ASP A 84 0.44 7.28 -14.84
C ASP A 84 -0.49 7.31 -13.60
N ALA A 85 -0.83 8.53 -13.17
CA ALA A 85 -1.65 8.73 -11.97
C ALA A 85 -3.03 8.05 -12.05
N ASP A 86 -3.59 7.96 -13.26
CA ASP A 86 -4.93 7.38 -13.47
C ASP A 86 -4.97 5.86 -13.34
N LYS A 87 -3.79 5.19 -13.42
CA LYS A 87 -3.67 3.73 -13.36
C LYS A 87 -3.13 3.20 -12.05
N VAL A 88 -2.73 4.08 -11.14
CA VAL A 88 -2.14 3.69 -9.85
C VAL A 88 -3.08 4.10 -8.74
N ASN A 89 -3.79 3.12 -8.18
CA ASN A 89 -4.53 3.34 -6.93
C ASN A 89 -3.57 3.36 -5.75
N ASP A 90 -3.84 4.20 -4.77
CA ASP A 90 -3.08 4.17 -3.51
C ASP A 90 -3.30 2.82 -2.82
N ASN A 91 -2.21 2.26 -2.30
CA ASN A 91 -2.23 0.94 -1.69
C ASN A 91 -2.38 1.06 -0.18
N GLY A 92 -3.62 0.85 0.32
CA GLY A 92 -3.94 0.96 1.74
C GLY A 92 -3.15 0.00 2.62
N PHE A 93 -2.92 -1.23 2.16
CA PHE A 93 -2.16 -2.22 2.92
C PHE A 93 -0.68 -1.86 3.03
N LEU A 94 -0.05 -1.44 1.93
CA LEU A 94 1.33 -0.97 1.95
C LEU A 94 1.51 0.27 2.85
N ARG A 95 0.54 1.20 2.85
CA ARG A 95 0.51 2.34 3.78
C ARG A 95 0.40 1.89 5.23
N TYR A 96 -0.44 0.91 5.52
CA TYR A 96 -0.59 0.34 6.85
C TYR A 96 0.70 -0.34 7.33
N LEU A 97 1.32 -1.18 6.50
CA LEU A 97 2.62 -1.79 6.82
C LEU A 97 3.70 -0.74 7.06
N SER A 98 3.73 0.33 6.25
CA SER A 98 4.66 1.44 6.44
C SER A 98 4.45 2.12 7.80
N ALA A 99 3.19 2.34 8.18
CA ALA A 99 2.85 2.93 9.46
C ALA A 99 3.29 2.06 10.65
N LEU A 100 3.08 0.74 10.55
CA LEU A 100 3.54 -0.21 11.58
C LEU A 100 5.06 -0.16 11.76
N VAL A 101 5.82 -0.11 10.66
CA VAL A 101 7.28 -0.04 10.74
C VAL A 101 7.72 1.27 11.40
N TYR A 102 7.16 2.42 11.01
CA TYR A 102 7.45 3.70 11.63
C TYR A 102 7.08 3.72 13.13
N ASP A 103 5.94 3.15 13.50
CA ASP A 103 5.48 3.07 14.90
C ASP A 103 6.45 2.20 15.74
N LEU A 104 6.90 1.07 15.21
CA LEU A 104 7.87 0.18 15.86
C LEU A 104 9.25 0.82 16.00
N GLU A 105 9.67 1.66 15.04
CA GLU A 105 10.92 2.44 15.09
C GLU A 105 10.80 3.68 16.01
N GLY A 106 9.58 4.03 16.45
CA GLY A 106 9.34 5.21 17.28
C GLY A 106 9.25 6.52 16.49
N GLU A 107 9.18 6.45 15.17
CA GLU A 107 8.98 7.60 14.26
C GLU A 107 7.49 8.00 14.25
N GLN A 108 6.99 8.53 15.37
CA GLN A 108 5.55 8.73 15.64
C GLN A 108 4.84 9.62 14.64
N ASP A 109 5.48 10.70 14.17
CA ASP A 109 4.87 11.61 13.20
C ASP A 109 4.69 10.94 11.83
N ASP A 110 5.71 10.21 11.37
CA ASP A 110 5.63 9.46 10.11
C ASP A 110 4.63 8.31 10.21
N ALA A 111 4.57 7.63 11.35
CA ALA A 111 3.59 6.59 11.64
C ALA A 111 2.16 7.15 11.57
N ALA A 112 1.88 8.28 12.25
CA ALA A 112 0.56 8.91 12.24
C ALA A 112 0.11 9.32 10.84
N ILE A 113 1.01 9.93 10.07
CA ILE A 113 0.76 10.31 8.67
C ILE A 113 0.47 9.08 7.81
N ALA A 114 1.24 7.99 7.99
CA ALA A 114 1.06 6.77 7.22
C ALA A 114 -0.24 6.03 7.60
N TYR A 115 -0.61 5.97 8.88
CA TYR A 115 -1.90 5.43 9.33
C TYR A 115 -3.08 6.21 8.73
N TYR A 116 -3.03 7.54 8.78
CA TYR A 116 -4.07 8.36 8.16
C TYR A 116 -4.21 8.10 6.66
N LYS A 117 -3.08 8.01 5.95
CA LYS A 117 -3.07 7.69 4.51
C LYS A 117 -3.58 6.28 4.23
N ALA A 118 -3.29 5.30 5.10
CA ALA A 118 -3.79 3.94 4.95
C ALA A 118 -5.32 3.89 4.99
N VAL A 119 -5.93 4.48 6.02
CA VAL A 119 -7.41 4.54 6.13
C VAL A 119 -8.01 5.24 4.91
N LYS A 120 -7.42 6.36 4.48
CA LYS A 120 -7.88 7.07 3.29
C LYS A 120 -7.82 6.21 2.02
N ALA A 121 -6.72 5.48 1.82
CA ALA A 121 -6.55 4.63 0.65
C ALA A 121 -7.54 3.44 0.63
N TYR A 122 -7.81 2.84 1.77
CA TYR A 122 -8.84 1.80 1.89
C TYR A 122 -10.24 2.34 1.53
N ASP A 123 -10.59 3.51 2.02
CA ASP A 123 -11.88 4.15 1.73
C ASP A 123 -12.03 4.49 0.23
N GLU A 124 -10.98 5.03 -0.40
CA GLU A 124 -10.97 5.34 -1.84
C GLU A 124 -11.04 4.08 -2.72
N SER A 125 -10.45 2.98 -2.28
CA SER A 125 -10.46 1.70 -3.01
C SER A 125 -11.81 0.97 -2.97
N LYS A 126 -12.74 1.40 -2.11
CA LYS A 126 -14.04 0.74 -1.86
C LYS A 126 -13.91 -0.70 -1.34
N MET A 127 -12.72 -1.12 -0.91
CA MET A 127 -12.50 -2.45 -0.33
C MET A 127 -13.00 -2.55 1.11
N GLY A 128 -13.26 -1.39 1.75
CA GLY A 128 -13.56 -1.33 3.17
C GLY A 128 -12.32 -1.59 4.03
N LEU A 129 -12.22 -0.90 5.14
CA LEU A 129 -11.19 -1.17 6.15
C LEU A 129 -11.74 -2.18 7.15
N PRO A 130 -11.04 -3.28 7.47
CA PRO A 130 -11.45 -4.16 8.57
C PRO A 130 -11.56 -3.40 9.88
N ASN A 131 -12.62 -3.66 10.66
CA ASN A 131 -12.87 -2.94 11.92
C ASN A 131 -11.69 -3.05 12.88
N GLU A 132 -11.06 -4.22 12.95
CA GLU A 132 -9.90 -4.48 13.81
C GLU A 132 -8.71 -3.60 13.44
N VAL A 133 -8.50 -3.34 12.14
CA VAL A 133 -7.44 -2.45 11.66
C VAL A 133 -7.78 -1.00 12.01
N PHE A 134 -9.05 -0.60 11.88
CA PHE A 134 -9.49 0.74 12.24
C PHE A 134 -9.34 1.00 13.75
N GLU A 135 -9.71 0.05 14.59
CA GLU A 135 -9.53 0.13 16.05
C GLU A 135 -8.05 0.24 16.41
N PHE A 136 -7.20 -0.60 15.80
CA PHE A 136 -5.76 -0.55 16.03
C PHE A 136 -5.15 0.80 15.62
N VAL A 137 -5.50 1.32 14.45
CA VAL A 137 -5.04 2.64 13.97
C VAL A 137 -5.48 3.74 14.93
N THR A 138 -6.74 3.71 15.36
CA THR A 138 -7.28 4.69 16.30
C THR A 138 -6.54 4.67 17.63
N GLU A 139 -6.23 3.49 18.17
CA GLU A 139 -5.47 3.32 19.39
C GLU A 139 -4.02 3.79 19.25
N SER A 140 -3.38 3.49 18.13
CA SER A 140 -2.02 3.96 17.83
C SER A 140 -1.97 5.48 17.75
N LEU A 141 -2.92 6.12 17.07
CA LEU A 141 -3.02 7.57 16.98
C LEU A 141 -3.28 8.20 18.36
N ARG A 142 -4.07 7.53 19.23
CA ARG A 142 -4.30 8.00 20.61
C ARG A 142 -3.03 7.98 21.45
N ARG A 143 -2.20 6.92 21.32
CA ARG A 143 -0.89 6.86 21.99
C ARG A 143 0.05 7.99 21.57
N MET A 144 -0.12 8.50 20.35
CA MET A 144 0.66 9.58 19.77
C MET A 144 0.07 10.97 19.99
N ASP A 145 -0.96 11.11 20.85
CA ASP A 145 -1.70 12.36 21.11
C ASP A 145 -2.31 13.01 19.83
N ARG A 146 -2.69 12.19 18.85
CA ARG A 146 -3.21 12.64 17.53
C ARG A 146 -4.75 12.63 17.49
N GLU A 147 -5.40 13.24 18.51
CA GLU A 147 -6.87 13.26 18.63
C GLU A 147 -7.58 13.97 17.47
N ASP A 148 -6.94 14.94 16.83
CA ASP A 148 -7.51 15.62 15.66
C ASP A 148 -7.59 14.67 14.45
N ASP A 149 -6.59 13.85 14.25
CA ASP A 149 -6.58 12.84 13.18
C ASP A 149 -7.65 11.78 13.44
N ILE A 150 -7.82 11.34 14.69
CA ILE A 150 -8.88 10.40 15.08
C ILE A 150 -10.26 10.99 14.79
N ARG A 151 -10.50 12.25 15.13
CA ARG A 151 -11.77 12.94 14.85
C ARG A 151 -12.03 13.04 13.35
N ALA A 152 -11.01 13.33 12.56
CA ALA A 152 -11.11 13.42 11.11
C ALA A 152 -11.48 12.06 10.50
N LEU A 153 -10.87 10.97 10.95
CA LEU A 153 -11.16 9.61 10.50
C LEU A 153 -12.58 9.17 10.86
N LYS A 154 -13.02 9.36 12.12
CA LYS A 154 -14.38 9.01 12.58
C LYS A 154 -15.47 9.79 11.84
N LYS A 155 -15.25 11.08 11.59
CA LYS A 155 -16.20 11.89 10.81
C LYS A 155 -16.38 11.35 9.40
N LYS A 156 -15.32 10.84 8.80
CA LYS A 156 -15.34 10.27 7.45
C LYS A 156 -16.03 8.91 7.42
N GLU A 157 -15.78 8.04 8.41
CA GLU A 157 -16.43 6.75 8.56
C GLU A 157 -17.95 6.88 8.69
N LEU A 158 -18.42 7.81 9.54
CA LEU A 158 -19.85 8.12 9.68
C LEU A 158 -20.48 8.64 8.40
N ALA A 159 -19.71 9.29 7.52
CA ALA A 159 -20.20 9.78 6.24
C ALA A 159 -20.23 8.68 5.15
N SER A 160 -19.39 7.68 5.26
CA SER A 160 -19.26 6.56 4.30
C SER A 160 -20.13 5.34 4.64
N THR A 161 -20.59 5.21 5.90
CA THR A 161 -21.49 4.14 6.29
C THR A 161 -22.85 4.37 5.62
N PRO A 162 -23.36 3.44 4.77
CA PRO A 162 -24.70 3.55 4.22
C PRO A 162 -25.67 3.64 5.39
N LYS A 163 -26.46 4.71 5.47
CA LYS A 163 -27.57 4.78 6.42
C LYS A 163 -28.37 3.50 6.21
N ALA A 164 -28.44 2.66 7.22
CA ALA A 164 -29.36 1.52 7.27
C ALA A 164 -30.77 2.14 7.22
N THR A 165 -31.25 2.39 6.01
CA THR A 165 -32.54 3.01 5.78
C THR A 165 -33.56 1.88 5.70
N ALA A 166 -34.37 1.82 6.76
CA ALA A 166 -35.74 1.35 6.70
C ALA A 166 -35.98 -0.08 6.12
N VAL A 167 -35.67 -1.09 6.92
CA VAL A 167 -36.38 -2.37 6.83
C VAL A 167 -37.18 -2.56 8.11
N GLN A 168 -38.01 -1.57 8.47
CA GLN A 168 -38.86 -1.67 9.67
C GLN A 168 -40.27 -1.04 9.49
N GLU A 169 -40.77 -0.96 8.26
CA GLU A 169 -42.18 -0.54 8.03
C GLU A 169 -42.88 -1.36 6.93
N MET A 170 -42.68 -2.68 6.90
CA MET A 170 -43.59 -3.55 6.11
C MET A 170 -43.83 -4.86 6.85
N GLY A 171 -44.49 -4.77 8.01
CA GLY A 171 -44.79 -5.95 8.80
C GLY A 171 -45.90 -5.74 9.84
N GLN A 172 -46.85 -4.83 9.58
CA GLN A 172 -48.12 -4.79 10.35
C GLN A 172 -49.23 -4.24 9.47
N GLU A 173 -49.77 -5.09 8.64
CA GLU A 173 -51.16 -5.04 8.18
C GLU A 173 -51.47 -6.39 7.51
N ILE A 174 -51.93 -7.38 8.29
CA ILE A 174 -53.02 -8.30 8.01
C ILE A 174 -53.52 -8.85 9.35
#